data_5fb6c67f5fc2034bebf30006d7aa250c
#
_entry.id   5fb6c67f5fc2034bebf30006d7aa250c
#
_cell.length_a   1.000
_cell.length_b   1.000
_cell.length_c   1.000
_cell.angle_alpha   90.00
_cell.angle_beta   90.00
_cell.angle_gamma   90.00
#
_symmetry.space_group_name_H-M   'P 1'
#
loop_
_entity.id
_entity.type
_entity.pdbx_description
1 polymer ?
#
loop_
_entity_poly.entity_id
_entity_poly.type
_entity_poly.pdbx_seq_one_letter_code
_entity_poly.pdbx_strand_id
1 'polypeptide(L)'
;MATLAVTDDTFDAEVKNSDIPVVVDFWAEWCGPCKQIGPSLEELSAEMDGKVKIVKVNVDENPNSPAQMGVRGIPALFIFKDGQVVSNMAGAEPKAALQSWIEDSI
;
A
#
# COMPACT_ATOMS: atom_id res chain seq x y z
N MET A 1 -10.02 -10.66 -3.66
CA MET A 1 -8.61 -11.03 -3.71
C MET A 1 -7.89 -10.48 -2.49
N ALA A 2 -6.92 -11.21 -1.97
CA ALA A 2 -6.16 -10.76 -0.82
C ALA A 2 -5.09 -9.75 -1.22
N THR A 3 -4.58 -8.98 -0.24
CA THR A 3 -3.40 -8.16 -0.46
C THR A 3 -2.18 -9.04 -0.74
N LEU A 4 -1.22 -8.50 -1.47
CA LEU A 4 -0.02 -9.24 -1.87
C LEU A 4 1.18 -8.73 -1.06
N ALA A 5 1.93 -9.65 -0.45
CA ALA A 5 3.20 -9.30 0.19
C ALA A 5 4.26 -9.03 -0.88
N VAL A 6 4.92 -7.88 -0.80
CA VAL A 6 5.95 -7.46 -1.75
C VAL A 6 7.24 -7.23 -0.99
N THR A 7 8.36 -7.65 -1.58
CA THR A 7 9.68 -7.49 -1.01
C THR A 7 10.46 -6.43 -1.78
N ASP A 8 11.63 -6.04 -1.26
CA ASP A 8 12.53 -5.14 -1.98
C ASP A 8 12.88 -5.69 -3.36
N ASP A 9 13.02 -7.02 -3.47
CA ASP A 9 13.37 -7.66 -4.74
C ASP A 9 12.22 -7.66 -5.75
N THR A 10 10.98 -7.67 -5.29
CA THR A 10 9.81 -7.73 -6.17
C THR A 10 9.12 -6.38 -6.36
N PHE A 11 9.60 -5.35 -5.68
CA PHE A 11 8.92 -4.04 -5.66
C PHE A 11 8.74 -3.45 -7.05
N ASP A 12 9.79 -3.42 -7.85
CA ASP A 12 9.72 -2.84 -9.19
C ASP A 12 8.75 -3.62 -10.08
N ALA A 13 8.83 -4.96 -10.06
CA ALA A 13 7.95 -5.79 -10.89
C ALA A 13 6.48 -5.67 -10.49
N GLU A 14 6.20 -5.67 -9.19
CA GLU A 14 4.83 -5.71 -8.69
C GLU A 14 4.20 -4.32 -8.58
N VAL A 15 4.98 -3.28 -8.40
CA VAL A 15 4.50 -1.91 -8.15
C VAL A 15 4.71 -1.03 -9.37
N LYS A 16 5.97 -0.86 -9.79
CA LYS A 16 6.30 0.10 -10.85
C LYS A 16 5.89 -0.38 -12.23
N ASN A 17 5.90 -1.68 -12.46
CA ASN A 17 5.56 -2.27 -13.77
C ASN A 17 4.13 -2.81 -13.82
N SER A 18 3.30 -2.48 -12.84
CA SER A 18 1.91 -2.92 -12.83
C SER A 18 1.08 -2.22 -13.88
N ASP A 19 0.18 -2.98 -14.56
CA ASP A 19 -0.74 -2.46 -15.56
C ASP A 19 -1.91 -1.69 -14.94
N ILE A 20 -2.16 -1.86 -13.65
CA ILE A 20 -3.23 -1.18 -12.94
C ILE A 20 -2.64 -0.40 -11.76
N PRO A 21 -3.36 0.59 -11.22
CA PRO A 21 -2.88 1.33 -10.04
C PRO A 21 -2.62 0.42 -8.86
N VAL A 22 -1.62 0.77 -8.05
CA VAL A 22 -1.18 -0.03 -6.91
C VAL A 22 -1.18 0.82 -5.65
N VAL A 23 -1.81 0.31 -4.59
CA VAL A 23 -1.70 0.87 -3.25
C VAL A 23 -0.59 0.11 -2.53
N VAL A 24 0.42 0.82 -2.03
CA VAL A 24 1.52 0.23 -1.27
C VAL A 24 1.35 0.61 0.19
N ASP A 25 1.25 -0.40 1.06
CA ASP A 25 1.13 -0.25 2.50
C ASP A 25 2.46 -0.65 3.16
N PHE A 26 3.20 0.33 3.65
CA PHE A 26 4.41 0.09 4.44
C PHE A 26 4.01 -0.10 5.90
N TRP A 27 4.35 -1.27 6.46
CA TRP A 27 3.87 -1.69 7.78
C TRP A 27 4.93 -2.49 8.54
N ALA A 28 4.66 -2.76 9.82
CA ALA A 28 5.48 -3.66 10.64
C ALA A 28 4.60 -4.39 11.65
N GLU A 29 5.07 -5.54 12.11
CA GLU A 29 4.34 -6.36 13.09
C GLU A 29 4.09 -5.65 14.42
N TRP A 30 5.05 -4.82 14.84
CA TRP A 30 4.96 -4.08 16.11
C TRP A 30 4.06 -2.84 16.02
N CYS A 31 3.59 -2.51 14.84
CA CYS A 31 2.84 -1.27 14.60
C CYS A 31 1.34 -1.50 14.80
N GLY A 32 0.79 -1.04 15.92
CA GLY A 32 -0.64 -1.16 16.22
C GLY A 32 -1.54 -0.52 15.18
N PRO A 33 -1.31 0.76 14.81
CA PRO A 33 -2.12 1.41 13.76
C PRO A 33 -2.06 0.69 12.41
N CYS A 34 -0.92 0.09 12.06
CA CYS A 34 -0.81 -0.73 10.84
C CYS A 34 -1.78 -1.91 10.87
N LYS A 35 -1.88 -2.55 12.03
CA LYS A 35 -2.77 -3.71 12.21
C LYS A 35 -4.24 -3.30 12.22
N GLN A 36 -4.55 -2.08 12.61
CA GLN A 36 -5.92 -1.56 12.57
C GLN A 36 -6.44 -1.46 11.14
N ILE A 37 -5.60 -1.02 10.20
CA ILE A 37 -6.05 -0.84 8.81
C ILE A 37 -5.92 -2.11 7.98
N GLY A 38 -5.21 -3.11 8.47
CA GLY A 38 -5.00 -4.37 7.74
C GLY A 38 -6.29 -4.99 7.23
N PRO A 39 -7.27 -5.26 8.11
CA PRO A 39 -8.55 -5.84 7.66
C PRO A 39 -9.29 -4.98 6.64
N SER A 40 -9.25 -3.65 6.78
CA SER A 40 -9.88 -2.74 5.82
C SER A 40 -9.23 -2.85 4.44
N LEU A 41 -7.91 -2.94 4.40
CA LEU A 41 -7.17 -3.09 3.13
C LEU A 41 -7.47 -4.44 2.48
N GLU A 42 -7.59 -5.51 3.27
CA GLU A 42 -7.98 -6.81 2.75
C GLU A 42 -9.38 -6.76 2.11
N GLU A 43 -10.34 -6.12 2.78
CA GLU A 43 -11.69 -5.97 2.26
C GLU A 43 -11.69 -5.15 0.97
N LEU A 44 -10.97 -4.03 0.95
CA LEU A 44 -10.89 -3.17 -0.23
C LEU A 44 -10.20 -3.88 -1.39
N SER A 45 -9.20 -4.70 -1.11
CA SER A 45 -8.53 -5.50 -2.13
C SER A 45 -9.49 -6.44 -2.85
N ALA A 46 -10.40 -7.05 -2.09
CA ALA A 46 -11.42 -7.92 -2.66
C ALA A 46 -12.48 -7.12 -3.41
N GLU A 47 -12.97 -6.03 -2.81
CA GLU A 47 -14.03 -5.21 -3.38
C GLU A 47 -13.62 -4.47 -4.65
N MET A 48 -12.35 -4.11 -4.75
CA MET A 48 -11.79 -3.35 -5.87
C MET A 48 -10.91 -4.19 -6.78
N ASP A 49 -11.06 -5.51 -6.74
CA ASP A 49 -10.28 -6.44 -7.55
C ASP A 49 -10.38 -6.08 -9.03
N GLY A 50 -9.25 -6.04 -9.71
CA GLY A 50 -9.17 -5.66 -11.12
C GLY A 50 -9.08 -4.16 -11.36
N LYS A 51 -9.46 -3.32 -10.39
CA LYS A 51 -9.37 -1.85 -10.50
C LYS A 51 -8.12 -1.31 -9.85
N VAL A 52 -7.71 -1.91 -8.74
CA VAL A 52 -6.50 -1.53 -8.00
C VAL A 52 -5.91 -2.79 -7.39
N LYS A 53 -4.60 -2.80 -7.27
CA LYS A 53 -3.85 -3.85 -6.60
C LYS A 53 -3.34 -3.28 -5.27
N ILE A 54 -3.53 -4.00 -4.17
CA ILE A 54 -3.04 -3.56 -2.86
C ILE A 54 -1.92 -4.49 -2.42
N VAL A 55 -0.75 -3.92 -2.19
CA VAL A 55 0.42 -4.67 -1.76
C VAL A 55 0.89 -4.18 -0.39
N LYS A 56 1.55 -5.06 0.35
CA LYS A 56 2.08 -4.77 1.68
C LYS A 56 3.57 -5.01 1.70
N VAL A 57 4.33 -4.06 2.26
CA VAL A 57 5.78 -4.15 2.41
C VAL A 57 6.11 -4.05 3.89
N ASN A 58 6.65 -5.13 4.46
CA ASN A 58 7.12 -5.14 5.85
C ASN A 58 8.46 -4.40 5.90
N VAL A 59 8.49 -3.25 6.60
CA VAL A 59 9.67 -2.38 6.59
C VAL A 59 10.86 -2.96 7.35
N ASP A 60 10.62 -3.88 8.29
CA ASP A 60 11.72 -4.51 9.03
C ASP A 60 12.46 -5.52 8.17
N GLU A 61 11.75 -6.20 7.27
CA GLU A 61 12.31 -7.19 6.35
C GLU A 61 12.79 -6.57 5.03
N ASN A 62 12.26 -5.40 4.69
CA ASN A 62 12.49 -4.77 3.39
C ASN A 62 12.82 -3.29 3.61
N PRO A 63 14.08 -2.98 4.03
CA PRO A 63 14.43 -1.60 4.37
C PRO A 63 14.68 -0.68 3.18
N ASN A 64 14.90 -1.22 1.99
CA ASN A 64 15.33 -0.41 0.85
C ASN A 64 14.20 0.39 0.22
N SER A 65 13.05 -0.25 -0.08
CA SER A 65 11.96 0.46 -0.72
C SER A 65 11.36 1.57 0.15
N PRO A 66 11.12 1.36 1.46
CA PRO A 66 10.63 2.46 2.29
C PRO A 66 11.64 3.60 2.40
N ALA A 67 12.96 3.30 2.45
CA ALA A 67 13.98 4.34 2.47
C ALA A 67 13.98 5.17 1.20
N GLN A 68 13.84 4.53 0.05
CA GLN A 68 13.77 5.22 -1.25
C GLN A 68 12.52 6.09 -1.35
N MET A 69 11.43 5.69 -0.72
CA MET A 69 10.18 6.44 -0.71
C MET A 69 10.13 7.54 0.36
N GLY A 70 11.17 7.65 1.18
CA GLY A 70 11.21 8.67 2.23
C GLY A 70 10.30 8.38 3.41
N VAL A 71 9.97 7.12 3.66
CA VAL A 71 9.09 6.71 4.76
C VAL A 71 9.78 6.96 6.10
N ARG A 72 9.16 7.75 6.97
CA ARG A 72 9.67 8.07 8.31
C ARG A 72 8.79 7.54 9.42
N GLY A 73 7.55 7.23 9.13
CA GLY A 73 6.61 6.69 10.09
C GLY A 73 5.64 5.76 9.40
N ILE A 74 5.06 4.83 10.15
CA ILE A 74 4.12 3.86 9.62
C ILE A 74 2.84 3.84 10.43
N PRO A 75 1.68 3.47 9.81
CA PRO A 75 1.56 3.07 8.41
C PRO A 75 1.77 4.24 7.44
N ALA A 76 2.41 3.95 6.32
CA ALA A 76 2.58 4.90 5.23
C ALA A 76 2.04 4.25 3.97
N LEU A 77 1.09 4.93 3.33
CA LEU A 77 0.41 4.41 2.14
C LEU A 77 0.74 5.28 0.94
N PHE A 78 1.03 4.64 -0.19
CA PHE A 78 1.30 5.33 -1.44
C PHE A 78 0.43 4.73 -2.53
N ILE A 79 0.00 5.56 -3.49
CA ILE A 79 -0.64 5.05 -4.69
C ILE A 79 0.28 5.31 -5.87
N PHE A 80 0.60 4.23 -6.59
CA PHE A 80 1.35 4.29 -7.84
C PHE A 80 0.38 4.13 -9.00
N LYS A 81 0.60 4.91 -10.04
CA LYS A 81 -0.13 4.80 -11.30
C LYS A 81 0.87 5.00 -12.43
N ASP A 82 0.93 4.04 -13.33
CA ASP A 82 1.92 4.06 -14.44
C ASP A 82 3.36 4.20 -13.94
N GLY A 83 3.66 3.53 -12.82
CA GLY A 83 5.00 3.51 -12.25
C GLY A 83 5.38 4.73 -11.43
N GLN A 84 4.47 5.67 -11.22
CA GLN A 84 4.74 6.91 -10.49
C GLN A 84 3.79 7.13 -9.33
N VAL A 85 4.29 7.73 -8.25
CA VAL A 85 3.47 8.08 -7.10
C VAL A 85 2.52 9.21 -7.47
N VAL A 86 1.22 8.99 -7.28
CA VAL A 86 0.21 10.01 -7.51
C VAL A 86 -0.41 10.54 -6.23
N SER A 87 -0.30 9.81 -5.12
CA SER A 87 -0.83 10.26 -3.83
C SER A 87 -0.18 9.48 -2.69
N ASN A 88 -0.22 10.02 -1.49
CA ASN A 88 0.21 9.32 -0.28
C ASN A 88 -0.65 9.73 0.91
N MET A 89 -0.65 8.89 1.93
CA MET A 89 -1.45 9.08 3.14
C MET A 89 -0.70 8.42 4.30
N ALA A 90 -0.83 8.97 5.50
CA ALA A 90 -0.21 8.41 6.69
C ALA A 90 -1.27 8.22 7.77
N GLY A 91 -1.04 7.26 8.66
CA GLY A 91 -1.90 7.00 9.80
C GLY A 91 -3.02 6.01 9.51
N ALA A 92 -3.74 5.64 10.58
CA ALA A 92 -4.78 4.61 10.54
C ALA A 92 -6.14 5.24 10.29
N GLU A 93 -6.46 5.45 9.01
CA GLU A 93 -7.74 6.02 8.62
C GLU A 93 -8.82 4.94 8.54
N PRO A 94 -10.11 5.31 8.75
CA PRO A 94 -11.22 4.36 8.58
C PRO A 94 -11.34 3.84 7.15
N LYS A 95 -11.94 2.67 6.99
CA LYS A 95 -12.14 2.05 5.68
C LYS A 95 -12.77 3.00 4.66
N ALA A 96 -13.80 3.73 5.05
CA ALA A 96 -14.48 4.66 4.14
C ALA A 96 -13.54 5.76 3.63
N ALA A 97 -12.67 6.28 4.50
CA ALA A 97 -11.69 7.28 4.11
C ALA A 97 -10.63 6.70 3.18
N LEU A 98 -10.17 5.48 3.47
CA LEU A 98 -9.23 4.77 2.58
C LEU A 98 -9.85 4.54 1.21
N GLN A 99 -11.08 4.09 1.17
CA GLN A 99 -11.80 3.84 -0.09
C GLN A 99 -11.95 5.11 -0.92
N SER A 100 -12.38 6.22 -0.30
CA SER A 100 -12.52 7.49 -1.00
C SER A 100 -11.20 7.98 -1.55
N TRP A 101 -10.13 7.88 -0.75
CA TRP A 101 -8.79 8.27 -1.16
C TRP A 101 -8.31 7.47 -2.37
N ILE A 102 -8.52 6.15 -2.35
CA ILE A 102 -8.15 5.30 -3.48
C ILE A 102 -8.97 5.68 -4.72
N GLU A 103 -10.28 5.80 -4.58
CA GLU A 103 -11.16 6.13 -5.71
C GLU A 103 -10.82 7.49 -6.33
N ASP A 104 -10.47 8.46 -5.51
CA ASP A 104 -10.08 9.79 -5.99
C ASP A 104 -8.73 9.79 -6.72
N SER A 105 -7.89 8.80 -6.47
CA SER A 105 -6.52 8.74 -6.97
C SER A 105 -6.37 7.88 -8.24
N ILE A 106 -7.34 7.04 -8.50
CA ILE A 106 -7.27 6.12 -9.65
C ILE A 106 -8.27 6.52 -10.74
#